data_1617269e7460fd5a40c72010457e68ab
#
_entry.id   1617269e7460fd5a40c72010457e68ab
#
_cell.length_a   1.000
_cell.length_b   1.000
_cell.length_c   1.000
_cell.angle_alpha   90.00
_cell.angle_beta   90.00
_cell.angle_gamma   90.00
#
_symmetry.space_group_name_H-M   'P 1'
#
loop_
_entity.id
_entity.type
_entity.pdbx_description
1 polymer ?
#
loop_
_entity_poly.entity_id
_entity_poly.type
_entity_poly.pdbx_seq_one_letter_code
_entity_poly.pdbx_strand_id
1 'polypeptide(L)'
;MCIRDRIKQGEEARKALCAGIDTLADTVKITLGPKGRNVVLSKKFGAPVITNDGVTIAKEIELKDEFENMGAQLVREVATKTNDAAGDGTTTATVLAQAMVTEGMKNVTAGANPMDIRRGMTKAVAKAVETIKAHSQKVKDSNDIARVGTISAGDPEIGRLIAEAMEKVTSDGVITIEENKTTAETYNEIVEGMQFDRGYLTPYM
;
A
#
# COMPACT_ATOMS: atom_id res chain seq x y z
N MET A 1 2.64 -36.48 -9.29
CA MET A 1 2.92 -35.53 -8.23
C MET A 1 2.07 -35.88 -7.01
N CYS A 2 2.68 -36.30 -5.91
CA CYS A 2 1.98 -36.84 -4.76
C CYS A 2 1.38 -35.69 -3.93
N ILE A 3 0.15 -35.81 -3.45
CA ILE A 3 -0.54 -34.80 -2.61
C ILE A 3 0.30 -34.44 -1.38
N ARG A 4 1.15 -35.34 -0.93
CA ARG A 4 2.02 -35.18 0.25
C ARG A 4 3.04 -34.01 0.08
N ASP A 5 3.48 -33.74 -1.14
CA ASP A 5 4.48 -32.71 -1.45
C ASP A 5 3.88 -31.29 -1.49
N ARG A 6 2.54 -31.20 -1.41
CA ARG A 6 1.79 -29.92 -1.45
C ARG A 6 1.24 -29.50 -0.09
N ILE A 7 1.53 -30.22 0.98
CA ILE A 7 1.04 -29.91 2.33
C ILE A 7 2.23 -29.79 3.28
N LYS A 8 2.42 -28.57 3.81
CA LYS A 8 3.31 -28.32 4.95
C LYS A 8 2.48 -28.08 6.20
N GLN A 9 2.95 -28.57 7.35
CA GLN A 9 2.24 -28.46 8.63
C GLN A 9 3.19 -28.01 9.76
N GLY A 10 2.59 -27.52 10.82
CA GLY A 10 3.33 -27.21 12.05
C GLY A 10 4.35 -26.09 11.87
N GLU A 11 5.54 -26.31 12.40
CA GLU A 11 6.61 -25.32 12.44
C GLU A 11 7.19 -25.03 11.05
N GLU A 12 7.31 -26.04 10.19
CA GLU A 12 7.83 -25.88 8.83
C GLU A 12 6.94 -24.95 7.98
N ALA A 13 5.63 -25.12 8.07
CA ALA A 13 4.67 -24.25 7.39
C ALA A 13 4.77 -22.79 7.88
N ARG A 14 4.86 -22.61 9.21
CA ARG A 14 5.00 -21.28 9.80
C ARG A 14 6.30 -20.60 9.37
N LYS A 15 7.42 -21.32 9.34
CA LYS A 15 8.72 -20.78 8.89
C LYS A 15 8.66 -20.34 7.44
N ALA A 16 8.09 -21.15 6.55
CA ALA A 16 7.96 -20.78 5.14
C ALA A 16 7.07 -19.53 4.94
N LEU A 17 5.93 -19.46 5.63
CA LEU A 17 5.06 -18.28 5.57
C LEU A 17 5.77 -17.02 6.10
N CYS A 18 6.47 -17.10 7.24
CA CYS A 18 7.22 -15.98 7.79
C CYS A 18 8.34 -15.52 6.84
N ALA A 19 9.08 -16.45 6.24
CA ALA A 19 10.13 -16.11 5.27
C ALA A 19 9.56 -15.33 4.07
N GLY A 20 8.40 -15.71 3.58
CA GLY A 20 7.72 -14.98 2.51
C GLY A 20 7.25 -13.58 2.93
N ILE A 21 6.69 -13.46 4.14
CA ILE A 21 6.30 -12.18 4.74
C ILE A 21 7.52 -11.26 4.87
N ASP A 22 8.61 -11.77 5.42
CA ASP A 22 9.83 -11.00 5.64
C ASP A 22 10.45 -10.56 4.32
N THR A 23 10.54 -11.43 3.33
CA THR A 23 11.10 -11.11 2.02
C THR A 23 10.35 -9.95 1.35
N LEU A 24 9.02 -9.99 1.33
CA LEU A 24 8.22 -8.92 0.76
C LEU A 24 8.34 -7.63 1.59
N ALA A 25 8.16 -7.74 2.90
CA ALA A 25 8.14 -6.58 3.78
C ALA A 25 9.50 -5.88 3.83
N ASP A 26 10.61 -6.60 3.84
CA ASP A 26 11.95 -6.03 3.82
C ASP A 26 12.25 -5.32 2.50
N THR A 27 11.72 -5.82 1.37
CA THR A 27 11.82 -5.14 0.08
C THR A 27 11.05 -3.82 0.07
N VAL A 28 9.82 -3.82 0.61
CA VAL A 28 9.00 -2.60 0.68
C VAL A 28 9.55 -1.60 1.70
N LYS A 29 10.07 -2.08 2.83
CA LYS A 29 10.59 -1.28 3.95
C LYS A 29 11.71 -0.31 3.56
N ILE A 30 12.52 -0.63 2.55
CA ILE A 30 13.61 0.24 2.10
C ILE A 30 13.12 1.56 1.49
N THR A 31 11.85 1.65 1.12
CA THR A 31 11.22 2.87 0.58
C THR A 31 10.70 3.81 1.67
N LEU A 32 10.71 3.39 2.95
CA LEU A 32 10.10 4.13 4.04
C LEU A 32 10.92 5.33 4.49
N GLY A 33 10.23 6.46 4.67
CA GLY A 33 10.75 7.65 5.35
C GLY A 33 11.70 8.51 4.51
N PRO A 34 12.32 9.53 5.13
CA PRO A 34 13.12 10.56 4.43
C PRO A 34 14.42 10.02 3.82
N LYS A 35 14.86 8.83 4.22
CA LYS A 35 15.99 8.10 3.63
C LYS A 35 15.53 6.96 2.72
N GLY A 36 14.24 6.91 2.39
CA GLY A 36 13.66 5.92 1.51
C GLY A 36 14.35 5.90 0.14
N ARG A 37 14.47 4.71 -0.43
CA ARG A 37 15.10 4.48 -1.74
C ARG A 37 14.07 3.94 -2.71
N ASN A 38 14.28 4.22 -3.99
CA ASN A 38 13.48 3.61 -5.03
C ASN A 38 13.88 2.14 -5.24
N VAL A 39 12.89 1.34 -5.61
CA VAL A 39 13.06 -0.06 -6.03
C VAL A 39 12.94 -0.13 -7.54
N VAL A 40 13.81 -0.91 -8.16
CA VAL A 40 13.75 -1.18 -9.60
C VAL A 40 13.07 -2.53 -9.81
N LEU A 41 11.92 -2.52 -10.45
CA LEU A 41 11.12 -3.71 -10.74
C LEU A 41 11.37 -4.15 -12.18
N SER A 42 11.79 -5.40 -12.36
CA SER A 42 11.95 -5.99 -13.68
C SER A 42 10.59 -6.37 -14.25
N LYS A 43 10.28 -5.89 -15.44
CA LYS A 43 9.08 -6.30 -16.19
C LYS A 43 9.44 -7.39 -17.17
N LYS A 44 8.57 -8.37 -17.37
CA LYS A 44 8.72 -9.41 -18.41
C LYS A 44 8.70 -8.81 -19.82
N PHE A 45 7.96 -7.72 -20.00
CA PHE A 45 7.86 -6.96 -21.24
C PHE A 45 7.96 -5.47 -20.94
N GLY A 46 8.83 -4.76 -21.67
CA GLY A 46 9.03 -3.31 -21.52
C GLY A 46 10.22 -2.93 -20.64
N ALA A 47 10.34 -1.65 -20.34
CA ALA A 47 11.39 -1.10 -19.50
C ALA A 47 11.17 -1.44 -18.02
N PRO A 48 12.25 -1.56 -17.20
CA PRO A 48 12.13 -1.66 -15.76
C PRO A 48 11.36 -0.47 -15.17
N VAL A 49 10.54 -0.71 -14.16
CA VAL A 49 9.81 0.33 -13.45
C VAL A 49 10.58 0.71 -12.19
N ILE A 50 10.83 2.00 -12.02
CA ILE A 50 11.45 2.55 -10.81
C ILE A 50 10.33 3.17 -9.97
N THR A 51 10.15 2.68 -8.75
CA THR A 51 9.09 3.14 -7.87
C THR A 51 9.49 3.09 -6.40
N ASN A 52 8.86 3.93 -5.59
CA ASN A 52 8.91 3.90 -4.12
C ASN A 52 7.54 3.55 -3.51
N ASP A 53 6.52 3.33 -4.32
CA ASP A 53 5.20 2.97 -3.86
C ASP A 53 5.13 1.54 -3.37
N GLY A 54 4.75 1.38 -2.09
CA GLY A 54 4.70 0.08 -1.43
C GLY A 54 3.72 -0.90 -2.04
N VAL A 55 2.55 -0.45 -2.50
CA VAL A 55 1.56 -1.35 -3.10
C VAL A 55 1.99 -1.85 -4.48
N THR A 56 2.60 -0.98 -5.28
CA THR A 56 3.14 -1.35 -6.60
C THR A 56 4.25 -2.39 -6.45
N ILE A 57 5.18 -2.16 -5.50
CA ILE A 57 6.25 -3.13 -5.21
C ILE A 57 5.64 -4.46 -4.73
N ALA A 58 4.71 -4.42 -3.79
CA ALA A 58 4.10 -5.63 -3.23
C ALA A 58 3.35 -6.47 -4.29
N LYS A 59 2.73 -5.83 -5.28
CA LYS A 59 2.02 -6.51 -6.37
C LYS A 59 2.93 -7.26 -7.34
N GLU A 60 4.15 -6.76 -7.55
CA GLU A 60 5.09 -7.34 -8.51
C GLU A 60 6.00 -8.43 -7.92
N ILE A 61 6.05 -8.56 -6.59
CA ILE A 61 6.89 -9.57 -5.94
C ILE A 61 6.21 -10.94 -6.02
N GLU A 62 6.90 -11.87 -6.69
CA GLU A 62 6.55 -13.29 -6.72
C GLU A 62 7.75 -14.13 -6.29
N LEU A 63 7.55 -15.04 -5.34
CA LEU A 63 8.58 -15.92 -4.82
C LEU A 63 8.51 -17.28 -5.51
N LYS A 64 9.68 -17.94 -5.65
CA LYS A 64 9.77 -19.23 -6.33
C LYS A 64 9.17 -20.37 -5.50
N ASP A 65 9.32 -20.35 -4.19
CA ASP A 65 8.70 -21.33 -3.29
C ASP A 65 7.23 -20.98 -3.10
N GLU A 66 6.32 -21.92 -3.40
CA GLU A 66 4.87 -21.72 -3.33
C GLU A 66 4.40 -21.36 -1.90
N PHE A 67 5.03 -21.92 -0.87
CA PHE A 67 4.64 -21.68 0.52
C PHE A 67 5.15 -20.32 1.02
N GLU A 68 6.35 -19.93 0.64
CA GLU A 68 6.83 -18.57 0.91
C GLU A 68 6.00 -17.54 0.16
N ASN A 69 5.64 -17.83 -1.09
CA ASN A 69 4.79 -16.97 -1.89
C ASN A 69 3.40 -16.75 -1.27
N MET A 70 2.83 -17.75 -0.60
CA MET A 70 1.59 -17.57 0.18
C MET A 70 1.78 -16.53 1.30
N GLY A 71 2.93 -16.55 2.00
CA GLY A 71 3.26 -15.53 3.00
C GLY A 71 3.35 -14.14 2.40
N ALA A 72 4.02 -14.00 1.27
CA ALA A 72 4.10 -12.75 0.52
C ALA A 72 2.71 -12.25 0.08
N GLN A 73 1.83 -13.14 -0.39
CA GLN A 73 0.47 -12.79 -0.79
C GLN A 73 -0.37 -12.23 0.37
N LEU A 74 -0.22 -12.75 1.59
CA LEU A 74 -0.93 -12.21 2.77
C LEU A 74 -0.53 -10.75 3.03
N VAL A 75 0.74 -10.41 2.92
CA VAL A 75 1.21 -9.03 3.11
C VAL A 75 0.83 -8.14 1.92
N ARG A 76 0.84 -8.67 0.70
CA ARG A 76 0.31 -7.98 -0.49
C ARG A 76 -1.14 -7.56 -0.28
N GLU A 77 -1.97 -8.44 0.30
CA GLU A 77 -3.36 -8.13 0.59
C GLU A 77 -3.49 -6.98 1.61
N VAL A 78 -2.61 -6.92 2.63
CA VAL A 78 -2.57 -5.81 3.58
C VAL A 78 -2.27 -4.50 2.87
N ALA A 79 -1.26 -4.45 2.00
CA ALA A 79 -0.92 -3.27 1.21
C ALA A 79 -2.08 -2.82 0.31
N THR A 80 -2.71 -3.78 -0.38
CA THR A 80 -3.84 -3.50 -1.28
C THR A 80 -5.04 -2.94 -0.52
N LYS A 81 -5.45 -3.57 0.58
CA LYS A 81 -6.57 -3.08 1.41
C LYS A 81 -6.30 -1.70 2.01
N THR A 82 -5.06 -1.41 2.37
CA THR A 82 -4.68 -0.08 2.86
C THR A 82 -4.80 0.96 1.75
N ASN A 83 -4.33 0.63 0.55
CA ASN A 83 -4.46 1.49 -0.62
C ASN A 83 -5.93 1.77 -0.96
N ASP A 84 -6.78 0.75 -0.97
CA ASP A 84 -8.21 0.88 -1.28
C ASP A 84 -8.96 1.71 -0.23
N ALA A 85 -8.52 1.65 1.03
CA ALA A 85 -9.18 2.37 2.13
C ALA A 85 -8.69 3.83 2.29
N ALA A 86 -7.41 4.10 2.06
CA ALA A 86 -6.78 5.38 2.38
C ALA A 86 -5.98 6.01 1.23
N GLY A 87 -5.61 5.24 0.21
CA GLY A 87 -4.77 5.71 -0.91
C GLY A 87 -3.29 5.94 -0.53
N ASP A 88 -2.94 5.85 0.74
CA ASP A 88 -1.59 6.10 1.26
C ASP A 88 -1.27 5.20 2.46
N GLY A 89 -0.01 5.18 2.90
CA GLY A 89 0.44 4.43 4.08
C GLY A 89 0.65 2.94 3.83
N THR A 90 0.70 2.48 2.60
CA THR A 90 0.87 1.06 2.22
C THR A 90 2.17 0.47 2.75
N THR A 91 3.29 1.21 2.67
CA THR A 91 4.59 0.82 3.22
C THR A 91 4.52 0.67 4.74
N THR A 92 3.91 1.65 5.44
CA THR A 92 3.74 1.61 6.90
C THR A 92 2.89 0.41 7.33
N ALA A 93 1.78 0.14 6.64
CA ALA A 93 0.93 -1.01 6.92
C ALA A 93 1.67 -2.34 6.74
N THR A 94 2.49 -2.46 5.69
CA THR A 94 3.32 -3.63 5.42
C THR A 94 4.33 -3.88 6.54
N VAL A 95 5.03 -2.84 6.98
CA VAL A 95 6.01 -2.93 8.08
C VAL A 95 5.35 -3.29 9.41
N LEU A 96 4.19 -2.70 9.69
CA LEU A 96 3.41 -3.05 10.89
C LEU A 96 2.92 -4.49 10.86
N ALA A 97 2.45 -4.97 9.71
CA ALA A 97 2.03 -6.36 9.55
C ALA A 97 3.20 -7.33 9.81
N GLN A 98 4.38 -7.07 9.24
CA GLN A 98 5.59 -7.85 9.52
C GLN A 98 5.91 -7.87 11.01
N ALA A 99 5.94 -6.70 11.66
CA ALA A 99 6.27 -6.60 13.09
C ALA A 99 5.26 -7.37 13.96
N MET A 100 3.97 -7.25 13.68
CA MET A 100 2.92 -7.99 14.41
C MET A 100 3.04 -9.50 14.21
N VAL A 101 3.34 -9.97 13.00
CA VAL A 101 3.55 -11.39 12.74
C VAL A 101 4.80 -11.89 13.47
N THR A 102 5.91 -11.18 13.37
CA THR A 102 7.19 -11.56 14.01
C THR A 102 7.04 -11.68 15.52
N GLU A 103 6.45 -10.68 16.17
CA GLU A 103 6.23 -10.71 17.64
C GLU A 103 5.15 -11.73 18.04
N GLY A 104 4.10 -11.86 17.26
CA GLY A 104 3.07 -12.88 17.48
C GLY A 104 3.62 -14.30 17.40
N MET A 105 4.46 -14.57 16.41
CA MET A 105 5.08 -15.88 16.20
C MET A 105 6.05 -16.27 17.32
N LYS A 106 6.79 -15.32 17.88
CA LYS A 106 7.63 -15.58 19.08
C LYS A 106 6.79 -16.13 20.24
N ASN A 107 5.64 -15.53 20.48
CA ASN A 107 4.72 -15.94 21.54
C ASN A 107 4.07 -17.30 21.26
N VAL A 108 3.67 -17.55 20.01
CA VAL A 108 3.13 -18.87 19.58
C VAL A 108 4.16 -19.97 19.75
N THR A 109 5.41 -19.72 19.36
CA THR A 109 6.51 -20.68 19.50
C THR A 109 6.83 -20.93 20.97
N ALA A 110 6.66 -19.95 21.85
CA ALA A 110 6.78 -20.09 23.29
C ALA A 110 5.59 -20.83 23.95
N GLY A 111 4.59 -21.26 23.18
CA GLY A 111 3.45 -22.04 23.66
C GLY A 111 2.22 -21.22 24.03
N ALA A 112 2.17 -19.93 23.73
CA ALA A 112 0.98 -19.13 23.94
C ALA A 112 -0.15 -19.53 23.00
N ASN A 113 -1.39 -19.45 23.51
CA ASN A 113 -2.58 -19.76 22.71
C ASN A 113 -2.80 -18.70 21.60
N PRO A 114 -2.78 -19.07 20.30
CA PRO A 114 -2.98 -18.13 19.21
C PRO A 114 -4.30 -17.36 19.26
N MET A 115 -5.36 -17.96 19.81
CA MET A 115 -6.67 -17.32 19.92
C MET A 115 -6.65 -16.18 20.97
N ASP A 116 -5.89 -16.36 22.04
CA ASP A 116 -5.75 -15.30 23.05
C ASP A 116 -4.85 -14.17 22.55
N ILE A 117 -3.80 -14.47 21.80
CA ILE A 117 -2.99 -13.47 21.09
C ILE A 117 -3.89 -12.65 20.16
N ARG A 118 -4.72 -13.30 19.36
CA ARG A 118 -5.67 -12.63 18.45
C ARG A 118 -6.61 -11.69 19.22
N ARG A 119 -7.18 -12.15 20.32
CA ARG A 119 -8.06 -11.30 21.19
C ARG A 119 -7.32 -10.09 21.75
N GLY A 120 -6.06 -10.29 22.18
CA GLY A 120 -5.19 -9.23 22.67
C GLY A 120 -4.89 -8.19 21.57
N MET A 121 -4.51 -8.65 20.38
CA MET A 121 -4.25 -7.79 19.21
C MET A 121 -5.50 -6.95 18.85
N THR A 122 -6.68 -7.57 18.82
CA THR A 122 -7.93 -6.85 18.50
C THR A 122 -8.19 -5.71 19.50
N LYS A 123 -7.99 -5.96 20.80
CA LYS A 123 -8.14 -4.93 21.84
C LYS A 123 -7.09 -3.81 21.71
N ALA A 124 -5.84 -4.19 21.43
CA ALA A 124 -4.75 -3.24 21.25
C ALA A 124 -4.98 -2.33 20.04
N VAL A 125 -5.43 -2.90 18.92
CA VAL A 125 -5.76 -2.15 17.70
C VAL A 125 -6.91 -1.17 17.96
N ALA A 126 -7.98 -1.61 18.65
CA ALA A 126 -9.10 -0.73 18.98
C ALA A 126 -8.64 0.48 19.82
N LYS A 127 -7.77 0.25 20.81
CA LYS A 127 -7.23 1.34 21.64
C LYS A 127 -6.27 2.25 20.87
N ALA A 128 -5.43 1.69 20.00
CA ALA A 128 -4.55 2.48 19.14
C ALA A 128 -5.36 3.39 18.21
N VAL A 129 -6.41 2.87 17.55
CA VAL A 129 -7.29 3.65 16.68
C VAL A 129 -8.00 4.76 17.44
N GLU A 130 -8.52 4.50 18.65
CA GLU A 130 -9.12 5.52 19.52
C GLU A 130 -8.13 6.64 19.82
N THR A 131 -6.89 6.28 20.18
CA THR A 131 -5.83 7.24 20.51
C THR A 131 -5.44 8.07 19.29
N ILE A 132 -5.27 7.43 18.12
CA ILE A 132 -4.95 8.14 16.85
C ILE A 132 -6.07 9.12 16.51
N LYS A 133 -7.34 8.72 16.62
CA LYS A 133 -8.48 9.60 16.36
C LYS A 133 -8.52 10.81 17.32
N ALA A 134 -8.16 10.61 18.59
CA ALA A 134 -8.11 11.69 19.57
C ALA A 134 -7.00 12.72 19.29
N HIS A 135 -5.90 12.30 18.65
CA HIS A 135 -4.79 13.18 18.29
C HIS A 135 -4.87 13.70 16.84
N SER A 136 -5.79 13.18 16.04
CA SER A 136 -5.94 13.61 14.66
C SER A 136 -6.48 15.04 14.58
N GLN A 137 -5.95 15.81 13.63
CA GLN A 137 -6.44 17.15 13.30
C GLN A 137 -7.19 17.08 11.98
N LYS A 138 -8.34 17.74 11.93
CA LYS A 138 -9.11 17.85 10.68
C LYS A 138 -8.40 18.84 9.75
N VAL A 139 -8.27 18.44 8.49
CA VAL A 139 -7.85 19.32 7.41
C VAL A 139 -8.92 20.42 7.24
N LYS A 140 -8.52 21.70 7.27
CA LYS A 140 -9.45 22.84 7.21
C LYS A 140 -9.16 23.76 6.05
N ASP A 141 -7.89 23.98 5.76
CA ASP A 141 -7.43 25.02 4.84
C ASP A 141 -6.78 24.39 3.60
N SER A 142 -6.76 25.17 2.51
CA SER A 142 -6.06 24.79 1.27
C SER A 142 -4.57 24.49 1.51
N ASN A 143 -3.93 25.20 2.44
CA ASN A 143 -2.55 24.92 2.84
C ASN A 143 -2.36 23.56 3.49
N ASP A 144 -3.33 23.09 4.27
CA ASP A 144 -3.31 21.76 4.87
C ASP A 144 -3.46 20.69 3.77
N ILE A 145 -4.33 20.92 2.79
CA ILE A 145 -4.50 20.05 1.62
C ILE A 145 -3.19 19.98 0.83
N ALA A 146 -2.56 21.12 0.57
CA ALA A 146 -1.28 21.19 -0.13
C ALA A 146 -0.18 20.40 0.61
N ARG A 147 -0.13 20.50 1.95
CA ARG A 147 0.82 19.73 2.78
C ARG A 147 0.60 18.22 2.67
N VAL A 148 -0.65 17.77 2.76
CA VAL A 148 -0.99 16.34 2.62
C VAL A 148 -0.62 15.86 1.23
N GLY A 149 -1.00 16.60 0.18
CA GLY A 149 -0.63 16.29 -1.21
C GLY A 149 0.88 16.25 -1.43
N THR A 150 1.63 17.19 -0.86
CA THR A 150 3.09 17.22 -0.92
C THR A 150 3.73 16.00 -0.26
N ILE A 151 3.23 15.60 0.90
CA ILE A 151 3.77 14.44 1.62
C ILE A 151 3.51 13.16 0.83
N SER A 152 2.31 13.01 0.28
CA SER A 152 1.91 11.82 -0.48
C SER A 152 2.64 11.71 -1.83
N ALA A 153 2.73 12.81 -2.57
CA ALA A 153 3.41 12.86 -3.88
C ALA A 153 4.93 12.96 -3.78
N GLY A 154 5.46 13.43 -2.64
CA GLY A 154 6.88 13.74 -2.49
C GLY A 154 7.32 15.02 -3.24
N ASP A 155 6.37 15.78 -3.80
CA ASP A 155 6.62 16.98 -4.61
C ASP A 155 5.70 18.12 -4.18
N PRO A 156 6.27 19.29 -3.79
CA PRO A 156 5.49 20.46 -3.38
C PRO A 156 4.64 21.08 -4.51
N GLU A 157 5.07 20.96 -5.75
CA GLU A 157 4.34 21.50 -6.89
C GLU A 157 3.07 20.72 -7.15
N ILE A 158 3.14 19.39 -7.09
CA ILE A 158 1.96 18.51 -7.19
C ILE A 158 1.00 18.79 -6.02
N GLY A 159 1.52 18.95 -4.80
CA GLY A 159 0.69 19.29 -3.64
C GLY A 159 -0.07 20.61 -3.82
N ARG A 160 0.56 21.62 -4.40
CA ARG A 160 -0.07 22.91 -4.72
C ARG A 160 -1.15 22.77 -5.80
N LEU A 161 -0.87 22.04 -6.87
CA LEU A 161 -1.84 21.78 -7.95
C LEU A 161 -3.08 21.04 -7.44
N ILE A 162 -2.91 20.06 -6.56
CA ILE A 162 -4.02 19.36 -5.92
C ILE A 162 -4.85 20.31 -5.07
N ALA A 163 -4.22 21.18 -4.27
CA ALA A 163 -4.93 22.15 -3.45
C ALA A 163 -5.72 23.16 -4.30
N GLU A 164 -5.13 23.67 -5.37
CA GLU A 164 -5.82 24.53 -6.34
C GLU A 164 -7.01 23.84 -7.02
N ALA A 165 -6.85 22.55 -7.37
CA ALA A 165 -7.95 21.77 -7.93
C ALA A 165 -9.08 21.59 -6.92
N MET A 166 -8.77 21.27 -5.66
CA MET A 166 -9.76 21.12 -4.58
C MET A 166 -10.54 22.40 -4.28
N GLU A 167 -9.90 23.56 -4.36
CA GLU A 167 -10.60 24.85 -4.20
C GLU A 167 -11.64 25.09 -5.28
N LYS A 168 -11.36 24.64 -6.52
CA LYS A 168 -12.27 24.83 -7.65
C LYS A 168 -13.38 23.80 -7.72
N VAL A 169 -13.08 22.57 -7.35
CA VAL A 169 -14.02 21.43 -7.49
C VAL A 169 -14.91 21.25 -6.27
N THR A 170 -14.60 21.87 -5.14
CA THR A 170 -15.26 21.73 -3.85
C THR A 170 -15.14 20.30 -3.23
N SER A 171 -15.71 20.10 -2.03
CA SER A 171 -15.60 18.84 -1.27
C SER A 171 -16.24 17.63 -1.95
N ASP A 172 -17.15 17.83 -2.89
CA ASP A 172 -17.93 16.78 -3.55
C ASP A 172 -17.39 16.41 -4.93
N GLY A 173 -16.34 17.11 -5.37
CA GLY A 173 -15.72 16.86 -6.66
C GLY A 173 -14.73 15.71 -6.63
N VAL A 174 -14.55 15.07 -7.77
CA VAL A 174 -13.59 13.98 -7.98
C VAL A 174 -12.36 14.54 -8.69
N ILE A 175 -11.18 14.27 -8.14
CA ILE A 175 -9.90 14.58 -8.77
C ILE A 175 -9.31 13.28 -9.30
N THR A 176 -9.05 13.22 -10.60
CA THR A 176 -8.32 12.15 -11.26
C THR A 176 -6.95 12.63 -11.69
N ILE A 177 -5.95 11.76 -11.61
CA ILE A 177 -4.59 12.04 -12.05
C ILE A 177 -4.28 11.11 -13.22
N GLU A 178 -3.92 11.69 -14.36
CA GLU A 178 -3.58 10.95 -15.55
C GLU A 178 -2.16 11.30 -16.00
N GLU A 179 -1.40 10.28 -16.42
CA GLU A 179 -0.07 10.48 -16.98
C GLU A 179 -0.18 10.89 -18.46
N ASN A 180 0.26 12.11 -18.76
CA ASN A 180 0.33 12.57 -20.15
C ASN A 180 1.65 12.11 -20.78
N LYS A 181 1.57 11.44 -21.92
CA LYS A 181 2.74 10.97 -22.69
C LYS A 181 3.35 12.04 -23.60
N THR A 182 2.78 13.24 -23.62
CA THR A 182 3.30 14.39 -24.37
C THR A 182 4.26 15.19 -23.51
N THR A 183 5.09 16.03 -24.13
CA THR A 183 6.05 16.91 -23.45
C THR A 183 5.42 18.17 -22.85
N ALA A 184 4.12 18.18 -22.61
CA ALA A 184 3.42 19.30 -21.99
C ALA A 184 3.70 19.40 -20.48
N GLU A 185 3.70 20.60 -19.97
CA GLU A 185 3.78 20.86 -18.54
C GLU A 185 2.57 20.27 -17.80
N THR A 186 2.74 19.95 -16.50
CA THR A 186 1.65 19.47 -15.65
C THR A 186 0.62 20.59 -15.44
N TYR A 187 -0.64 20.33 -15.71
CA TYR A 187 -1.72 21.31 -15.59
C TYR A 187 -2.99 20.68 -15.03
N ASN A 188 -3.87 21.52 -14.49
CA ASN A 188 -5.20 21.14 -14.04
C ASN A 188 -6.23 21.47 -15.12
N GLU A 189 -7.04 20.47 -15.50
CA GLU A 189 -8.20 20.64 -16.35
C GLU A 189 -9.47 20.40 -15.52
N ILE A 190 -10.44 21.31 -15.62
CA ILE A 190 -11.69 21.20 -14.87
C ILE A 190 -12.81 20.94 -15.86
N VAL A 191 -13.54 19.86 -15.61
CA VAL A 191 -14.70 19.47 -16.40
C VAL A 191 -15.94 19.53 -15.53
N GLU A 192 -16.94 20.24 -15.99
CA GLU A 192 -18.24 20.28 -15.32
C GLU A 192 -19.12 19.17 -15.91
N GLY A 193 -19.57 18.24 -15.06
CA GLY A 193 -20.41 17.13 -15.47
C GLY A 193 -19.98 15.80 -14.90
N MET A 194 -20.35 14.72 -15.57
CA MET A 194 -19.97 13.36 -15.21
C MET A 194 -18.89 12.86 -16.18
N GLN A 195 -17.80 12.36 -15.63
CA GLN A 195 -16.76 11.68 -16.40
C GLN A 195 -17.00 10.17 -16.38
N PHE A 196 -16.93 9.53 -17.54
CA PHE A 196 -17.07 8.09 -17.69
C PHE A 196 -15.72 7.50 -18.10
N ASP A 197 -15.30 6.43 -17.44
CA ASP A 197 -14.00 5.76 -17.70
C ASP A 197 -13.93 5.08 -19.08
N ARG A 198 -15.07 4.87 -19.73
CA ARG A 198 -15.16 4.24 -21.04
C ARG A 198 -15.83 5.17 -22.03
N GLY A 199 -15.09 5.58 -23.04
CA GLY A 199 -15.61 6.32 -24.19
C GLY A 199 -16.14 5.37 -25.27
N TYR A 200 -15.57 5.48 -26.47
CA TYR A 200 -16.00 4.67 -27.61
C TYR A 200 -15.66 3.19 -27.44
N LEU A 201 -16.54 2.31 -27.88
CA LEU A 201 -16.27 0.86 -27.96
C LEU A 201 -15.19 0.55 -28.99
N THR A 202 -15.08 1.36 -30.03
CA THR A 202 -14.02 1.29 -31.03
C THR A 202 -13.61 2.69 -31.50
N PRO A 203 -12.37 2.89 -32.02
CA PRO A 203 -11.94 4.17 -32.56
C PRO A 203 -12.74 4.65 -33.78
N TYR A 204 -13.60 3.81 -34.34
CA TYR A 204 -14.43 4.09 -35.52
C TYR A 204 -15.87 4.48 -35.17
N MET A 205 -16.20 4.61 -33.89
CA MET A 205 -17.45 5.14 -33.41
C MET A 205 -17.29 6.64 -33.07
#